data_6e374c7ecdb6cd52807dd45ad2c2d9dc
#
_entry.id   6e374c7ecdb6cd52807dd45ad2c2d9dc
#
_cell.length_a   1.000
_cell.length_b   1.000
_cell.length_c   1.000
_cell.angle_alpha   90.00
_cell.angle_beta   90.00
_cell.angle_gamma   90.00
#
_symmetry.space_group_name_H-M   'P 1'
#
loop_
_entity.id
_entity.type
_entity.pdbx_description
1 polymer ?
#
loop_
_entity_poly.entity_id
_entity_poly.type
_entity_poly.pdbx_seq_one_letter_code
_entity_poly.pdbx_strand_id
1 'polypeptide(L)'
;MDVLLVTATGVESKSVDELPALLKSGDGIVWVDIPSVDDEAERILSDVFKFHPLAVKDAVERNRVPKLHAYSDHVFVALHTPELGQRGHVHYIELDQFIGRRYLVTVHGPINPAVHPDVPLRQTREALTRIEAGRLRPATPFELSHAIVSAMTRGQDDFVENLTRDVWHLEQQVTGGDVSDPEEFLTELFQTRHGLLAVRTMAALGDAIYDSMTHLSGITSDERRMVADNARQFDLVRNTADGELSYLHGVIEFYQTTLIVKSTLVGQRQNDEIQRMSEASYSQNEDVKRISAWAAIFFAPTLIGTIYGMNFEHMPELGWTLGYPLALLVMVLSSIALYVVFKRNKWL
;
A
#
# COMPACT_ATOMS: atom_id res chain seq x y z
N MET A 1 36.92 1.15 8.17
CA MET A 1 36.70 1.04 9.64
C MET A 1 37.37 2.22 10.30
N ASP A 2 36.66 2.91 11.18
CA ASP A 2 37.14 4.09 11.92
C ASP A 2 37.29 3.73 13.39
N VAL A 3 38.44 4.02 13.97
CA VAL A 3 38.70 3.86 15.41
C VAL A 3 38.81 5.23 16.03
N LEU A 4 37.94 5.53 16.96
CA LEU A 4 37.76 6.84 17.56
C LEU A 4 37.92 6.74 19.09
N LEU A 5 38.71 7.63 19.67
CA LEU A 5 38.76 7.82 21.12
C LEU A 5 37.95 9.06 21.48
N VAL A 6 36.78 8.84 22.11
CA VAL A 6 35.89 9.90 22.56
C VAL A 6 36.19 10.22 24.01
N THR A 7 36.53 11.50 24.28
CA THR A 7 36.87 11.98 25.59
C THR A 7 36.00 13.20 25.94
N ALA A 8 36.08 13.69 27.16
CA ALA A 8 35.40 14.91 27.57
C ALA A 8 35.81 16.17 26.77
N THR A 9 37.00 16.13 26.15
CA THR A 9 37.57 17.24 25.35
C THR A 9 37.27 17.17 23.87
N GLY A 10 36.83 16.02 23.38
CA GLY A 10 36.51 15.83 21.97
C GLY A 10 36.72 14.40 21.51
N VAL A 11 36.89 14.22 20.20
CA VAL A 11 37.12 12.94 19.54
C VAL A 11 38.45 12.96 18.80
N GLU A 12 39.20 11.88 18.90
CA GLU A 12 40.48 11.68 18.21
C GLU A 12 40.42 10.40 17.39
N SER A 13 40.81 10.49 16.12
CA SER A 13 40.96 9.29 15.27
C SER A 13 42.27 8.56 15.66
N LYS A 14 42.22 7.24 15.78
CA LYS A 14 43.29 6.36 16.16
C LYS A 14 43.52 5.28 15.11
N SER A 15 44.73 4.67 15.13
CA SER A 15 45.01 3.50 14.30
C SER A 15 44.35 2.24 14.86
N VAL A 16 43.99 1.33 13.99
CA VAL A 16 43.49 -0.01 14.36
C VAL A 16 44.53 -0.76 15.21
N ASP A 17 45.81 -0.56 14.95
CA ASP A 17 46.92 -1.20 15.72
C ASP A 17 46.97 -0.73 17.18
N GLU A 18 46.46 0.47 17.47
CA GLU A 18 46.39 1.03 18.83
C GLU A 18 45.23 0.46 19.65
N LEU A 19 44.25 -0.20 19.00
CA LEU A 19 43.02 -0.67 19.64
C LEU A 19 43.24 -1.52 20.90
N PRO A 20 44.17 -2.52 20.91
CA PRO A 20 44.43 -3.31 22.12
C PRO A 20 44.98 -2.49 23.28
N ALA A 21 45.75 -1.43 23.01
CA ALA A 21 46.27 -0.51 24.01
C ALA A 21 45.17 0.43 24.54
N LEU A 22 44.32 0.98 23.65
CA LEU A 22 43.22 1.83 24.00
C LEU A 22 42.22 1.13 24.92
N LEU A 23 41.90 -0.12 24.65
CA LEU A 23 41.01 -0.92 25.47
C LEU A 23 41.53 -1.13 26.91
N LYS A 24 42.85 -1.03 27.09
CA LYS A 24 43.53 -1.17 28.40
C LYS A 24 43.79 0.17 29.10
N SER A 25 43.97 1.27 28.36
CA SER A 25 44.43 2.57 28.90
C SER A 25 43.50 3.19 29.91
N GLY A 26 42.23 3.02 29.77
CA GLY A 26 41.32 3.56 30.74
C GLY A 26 40.75 4.96 30.38
N ASP A 27 41.19 5.56 29.33
CA ASP A 27 40.82 6.95 28.97
C ASP A 27 39.69 6.99 27.97
N GLY A 28 38.57 7.62 28.32
CA GLY A 28 37.46 7.84 27.39
C GLY A 28 36.68 6.61 26.95
N ILE A 29 35.96 6.74 25.86
CA ILE A 29 35.18 5.70 25.18
C ILE A 29 35.92 5.33 23.87
N VAL A 30 36.19 4.07 23.67
CA VAL A 30 36.70 3.55 22.40
C VAL A 30 35.50 3.28 21.51
N TRP A 31 35.32 4.07 20.44
CA TRP A 31 34.28 3.87 19.45
C TRP A 31 34.88 3.33 18.16
N VAL A 32 34.42 2.15 17.73
CA VAL A 32 34.80 1.54 16.46
C VAL A 32 33.60 1.53 15.55
N ASP A 33 33.68 2.24 14.43
CA ASP A 33 32.60 2.28 13.41
C ASP A 33 33.03 1.45 12.18
N ILE A 34 32.27 0.41 11.89
CA ILE A 34 32.59 -0.59 10.84
C ILE A 34 31.54 -0.44 9.72
N PRO A 35 31.89 0.25 8.61
CA PRO A 35 30.97 0.50 7.49
C PRO A 35 30.50 -0.78 6.77
N SER A 36 31.35 -1.81 6.75
CA SER A 36 31.04 -3.14 6.22
C SER A 36 31.97 -4.16 6.84
N VAL A 37 31.47 -5.36 7.08
CA VAL A 37 32.32 -6.43 7.65
C VAL A 37 33.12 -7.08 6.52
N ASP A 38 34.44 -6.97 6.64
CA ASP A 38 35.45 -7.70 5.88
C ASP A 38 36.21 -8.65 6.80
N ASP A 39 37.19 -9.41 6.26
CA ASP A 39 38.00 -10.35 7.02
C ASP A 39 38.79 -9.69 8.16
N GLU A 40 39.15 -8.40 8.02
CA GLU A 40 39.84 -7.64 9.06
C GLU A 40 38.86 -7.26 10.18
N ALA A 41 37.70 -6.79 9.86
CA ALA A 41 36.65 -6.46 10.83
C ALA A 41 36.21 -7.69 11.61
N GLU A 42 36.01 -8.85 10.94
CA GLU A 42 35.66 -10.11 11.61
C GLU A 42 36.75 -10.57 12.60
N ARG A 43 38.01 -10.44 12.21
CA ARG A 43 39.14 -10.73 13.11
C ARG A 43 39.20 -9.80 14.33
N ILE A 44 38.91 -8.51 14.14
CA ILE A 44 38.86 -7.54 15.24
C ILE A 44 37.72 -7.88 16.22
N LEU A 45 36.55 -8.18 15.72
CA LEU A 45 35.43 -8.59 16.56
C LEU A 45 35.72 -9.87 17.34
N SER A 46 36.38 -10.85 16.70
CA SER A 46 36.65 -12.16 17.27
C SER A 46 37.88 -12.18 18.17
N ASP A 47 39.03 -11.59 17.75
CA ASP A 47 40.32 -11.76 18.40
C ASP A 47 40.65 -10.62 19.36
N VAL A 48 40.28 -9.36 19.01
CA VAL A 48 40.57 -8.18 19.83
C VAL A 48 39.52 -7.98 20.89
N PHE A 49 38.25 -7.90 20.47
CA PHE A 49 37.11 -7.74 21.40
C PHE A 49 36.69 -9.05 22.05
N LYS A 50 36.99 -10.19 21.43
CA LYS A 50 36.62 -11.54 21.88
C LYS A 50 35.12 -11.72 22.08
N PHE A 51 34.32 -11.12 21.18
CA PHE A 51 32.89 -11.27 21.21
C PHE A 51 32.46 -12.72 21.03
N HIS A 52 31.27 -13.03 21.55
CA HIS A 52 30.74 -14.38 21.42
C HIS A 52 30.56 -14.73 19.93
N PRO A 53 30.94 -15.93 19.45
CA PRO A 53 30.88 -16.28 18.03
C PRO A 53 29.52 -16.10 17.38
N LEU A 54 28.44 -16.31 18.14
CA LEU A 54 27.08 -16.06 17.63
C LEU A 54 26.83 -14.57 17.39
N ALA A 55 27.32 -13.67 18.24
CA ALA A 55 27.16 -12.24 18.05
C ALA A 55 28.01 -11.74 16.85
N VAL A 56 29.21 -12.27 16.67
CA VAL A 56 30.04 -11.98 15.49
C VAL A 56 29.32 -12.46 14.23
N LYS A 57 28.80 -13.69 14.23
CA LYS A 57 28.03 -14.23 13.12
C LYS A 57 26.82 -13.37 12.78
N ASP A 58 26.07 -12.92 13.80
CA ASP A 58 24.94 -12.05 13.61
C ASP A 58 25.35 -10.71 12.98
N ALA A 59 26.50 -10.15 13.31
CA ALA A 59 27.01 -8.90 12.72
C ALA A 59 27.57 -9.08 11.30
N VAL A 60 28.03 -10.28 10.91
CA VAL A 60 28.51 -10.59 9.55
C VAL A 60 27.36 -10.90 8.60
N GLU A 61 26.34 -11.64 9.09
CA GLU A 61 25.17 -12.02 8.32
C GLU A 61 24.08 -10.95 8.46
N ARG A 62 23.27 -10.77 7.41
CA ARG A 62 22.13 -9.84 7.48
C ARG A 62 21.09 -10.33 8.48
N ASN A 63 20.77 -9.53 9.47
CA ASN A 63 19.65 -9.74 10.37
C ASN A 63 18.34 -9.23 9.72
N ARG A 64 17.37 -10.11 9.61
CA ARG A 64 16.05 -9.73 9.07
C ARG A 64 15.12 -9.16 10.13
N VAL A 65 15.44 -9.34 11.39
CA VAL A 65 14.63 -8.94 12.54
C VAL A 65 15.55 -8.34 13.59
N PRO A 66 15.19 -7.20 14.19
CA PRO A 66 15.91 -6.63 15.31
C PRO A 66 16.15 -7.66 16.43
N LYS A 67 17.32 -7.60 17.07
CA LYS A 67 17.76 -8.58 18.08
C LYS A 67 18.36 -7.89 19.29
N LEU A 68 18.24 -8.56 20.42
CA LEU A 68 18.94 -8.21 21.66
C LEU A 68 19.56 -9.47 22.27
N HIS A 69 20.86 -9.42 22.53
CA HIS A 69 21.57 -10.45 23.29
C HIS A 69 22.43 -9.80 24.37
N ALA A 70 22.17 -10.16 25.63
CA ALA A 70 22.99 -9.73 26.76
C ALA A 70 24.04 -10.79 27.08
N TYR A 71 25.29 -10.41 26.98
CA TYR A 71 26.45 -11.22 27.37
C TYR A 71 27.02 -10.73 28.71
N SER A 72 27.99 -11.42 29.29
CA SER A 72 28.56 -11.08 30.59
C SER A 72 29.34 -9.75 30.61
N ASP A 73 29.85 -9.33 29.44
CA ASP A 73 30.77 -8.20 29.28
C ASP A 73 30.27 -7.14 28.30
N HIS A 74 29.24 -7.44 27.51
CA HIS A 74 28.63 -6.52 26.56
C HIS A 74 27.16 -6.84 26.26
N VAL A 75 26.48 -5.89 25.66
CA VAL A 75 25.14 -6.06 25.07
C VAL A 75 25.26 -5.92 23.56
N PHE A 76 24.71 -6.87 22.82
CA PHE A 76 24.56 -6.83 21.37
C PHE A 76 23.13 -6.45 21.01
N VAL A 77 22.98 -5.44 20.17
CA VAL A 77 21.68 -4.95 19.68
C VAL A 77 21.76 -4.76 18.18
N ALA A 78 20.84 -5.38 17.43
CA ALA A 78 20.65 -5.16 16.00
C ALA A 78 19.34 -4.39 15.77
N LEU A 79 19.40 -3.28 15.06
CA LEU A 79 18.27 -2.39 14.78
C LEU A 79 18.16 -2.12 13.27
N HIS A 80 16.99 -1.61 12.85
CA HIS A 80 16.75 -1.26 11.45
C HIS A 80 16.14 0.13 11.31
N THR A 81 16.53 0.83 10.22
CA THR A 81 15.83 2.04 9.76
C THR A 81 15.29 1.81 8.36
N PRO A 82 14.13 2.42 8.02
CA PRO A 82 13.60 2.34 6.68
C PRO A 82 14.34 3.31 5.73
N GLU A 83 14.57 2.87 4.51
CA GLU A 83 15.01 3.72 3.41
C GLU A 83 14.14 3.43 2.20
N LEU A 84 13.57 4.48 1.59
CA LEU A 84 12.70 4.32 0.44
C LEU A 84 13.50 3.94 -0.81
N GLY A 85 13.15 2.83 -1.42
CA GLY A 85 13.71 2.34 -2.66
C GLY A 85 12.82 2.64 -3.86
N GLN A 86 13.16 2.04 -5.00
CA GLN A 86 12.38 2.19 -6.21
C GLN A 86 10.99 1.52 -6.07
N ARG A 87 9.98 2.12 -6.69
CA ARG A 87 8.59 1.60 -6.76
C ARG A 87 7.98 1.30 -5.39
N GLY A 88 8.29 2.13 -4.39
CA GLY A 88 7.75 1.97 -3.03
C GLY A 88 8.31 0.80 -2.23
N HIS A 89 9.37 0.15 -2.71
CA HIS A 89 10.09 -0.83 -1.90
C HIS A 89 10.78 -0.14 -0.73
N VAL A 90 10.69 -0.74 0.47
CA VAL A 90 11.38 -0.23 1.65
C VAL A 90 12.57 -1.12 1.96
N HIS A 91 13.76 -0.53 1.93
CA HIS A 91 14.99 -1.17 2.36
C HIS A 91 15.12 -1.09 3.88
N TYR A 92 15.51 -2.19 4.50
CA TYR A 92 15.81 -2.29 5.92
C TYR A 92 17.32 -2.06 6.08
N ILE A 93 17.68 -0.89 6.59
CA ILE A 93 19.08 -0.51 6.84
C ILE A 93 19.45 -0.95 8.25
N GLU A 94 20.36 -1.88 8.34
CA GLU A 94 20.78 -2.51 9.58
C GLU A 94 21.88 -1.69 10.26
N LEU A 95 21.79 -1.59 11.57
CA LEU A 95 22.82 -1.05 12.45
C LEU A 95 22.93 -1.94 13.69
N ASP A 96 24.05 -2.61 13.82
CA ASP A 96 24.38 -3.41 14.98
C ASP A 96 25.26 -2.64 15.94
N GLN A 97 25.06 -2.85 17.23
CA GLN A 97 25.84 -2.22 18.29
C GLN A 97 26.31 -3.27 19.31
N PHE A 98 27.60 -3.25 19.61
CA PHE A 98 28.18 -3.95 20.77
C PHE A 98 28.51 -2.91 21.83
N ILE A 99 27.74 -2.87 22.90
CA ILE A 99 27.85 -1.90 23.97
C ILE A 99 28.58 -2.55 25.15
N GLY A 100 29.84 -2.23 25.32
CA GLY A 100 30.64 -2.68 26.46
C GLY A 100 30.80 -1.61 27.53
N ARG A 101 31.55 -1.89 28.57
CA ARG A 101 31.75 -0.93 29.67
C ARG A 101 32.48 0.36 29.25
N ARG A 102 33.37 0.26 28.23
CA ARG A 102 34.25 1.36 27.82
C ARG A 102 34.38 1.48 26.30
N TYR A 103 33.67 0.70 25.58
CA TYR A 103 33.66 0.73 24.13
C TYR A 103 32.25 0.63 23.58
N LEU A 104 32.10 1.21 22.41
CA LEU A 104 30.97 0.99 21.53
C LEU A 104 31.52 0.54 20.18
N VAL A 105 31.04 -0.57 19.65
CA VAL A 105 31.32 -0.97 18.28
C VAL A 105 29.99 -0.89 17.51
N THR A 106 29.99 -0.12 16.42
CA THR A 106 28.87 -0.01 15.49
C THR A 106 29.24 -0.73 14.20
N VAL A 107 28.33 -1.58 13.72
CA VAL A 107 28.48 -2.34 12.49
C VAL A 107 27.28 -2.06 11.60
N HIS A 108 27.56 -1.64 10.36
CA HIS A 108 26.51 -1.35 9.39
C HIS A 108 26.35 -2.55 8.48
N GLY A 109 25.44 -3.40 8.70
CA GLY A 109 25.14 -4.66 8.01
C GLY A 109 25.71 -4.89 6.60
N PRO A 110 25.41 -5.98 5.94
CA PRO A 110 25.96 -6.26 4.62
C PRO A 110 25.56 -5.20 3.59
N ILE A 111 26.51 -4.85 2.70
CA ILE A 111 26.31 -3.85 1.65
C ILE A 111 25.07 -4.18 0.83
N ASN A 112 24.18 -3.19 0.70
CA ASN A 112 23.02 -3.27 -0.20
C ASN A 112 23.31 -2.42 -1.46
N PRO A 113 23.56 -3.03 -2.63
CA PRO A 113 23.91 -2.30 -3.84
C PRO A 113 22.76 -1.40 -4.37
N ALA A 114 21.54 -1.57 -3.88
CA ALA A 114 20.39 -0.73 -4.22
C ALA A 114 20.26 0.54 -3.37
N VAL A 115 21.14 0.71 -2.37
CA VAL A 115 21.15 1.84 -1.44
C VAL A 115 22.47 2.59 -1.57
N HIS A 116 22.40 3.93 -1.52
CA HIS A 116 23.64 4.73 -1.57
C HIS A 116 24.54 4.41 -0.34
N PRO A 117 25.87 4.26 -0.52
CA PRO A 117 26.78 3.84 0.56
C PRO A 117 26.78 4.72 1.82
N ASP A 118 26.40 6.00 1.71
CA ASP A 118 26.32 6.92 2.84
C ASP A 118 25.08 6.74 3.71
N VAL A 119 24.04 6.10 3.19
CA VAL A 119 22.75 5.93 3.92
C VAL A 119 22.92 5.12 5.20
N PRO A 120 23.58 3.95 5.21
CA PRO A 120 23.82 3.20 6.43
C PRO A 120 24.58 3.98 7.50
N LEU A 121 25.48 4.87 7.09
CA LEU A 121 26.38 5.61 7.98
C LEU A 121 25.76 6.92 8.55
N ARG A 122 24.53 7.25 8.17
CA ARG A 122 23.90 8.55 8.47
C ARG A 122 23.86 8.83 9.98
N GLN A 123 23.46 7.85 10.76
CA GLN A 123 23.26 7.99 12.21
C GLN A 123 24.58 8.12 12.98
N THR A 124 25.57 7.32 12.63
CA THR A 124 26.91 7.37 13.27
C THR A 124 27.65 8.64 12.87
N ARG A 125 27.56 9.07 11.62
CA ARG A 125 28.11 10.36 11.17
C ARG A 125 27.44 11.57 11.83
N GLU A 126 26.14 11.54 12.04
CA GLU A 126 25.43 12.59 12.78
C GLU A 126 25.95 12.69 14.22
N ALA A 127 26.09 11.55 14.90
CA ALA A 127 26.63 11.51 16.24
C ALA A 127 28.08 12.05 16.28
N LEU A 128 28.93 11.62 15.35
CA LEU A 128 30.31 12.11 15.21
C LEU A 128 30.36 13.62 15.00
N THR A 129 29.59 14.15 14.06
CA THR A 129 29.52 15.60 13.79
C THR A 129 29.08 16.40 15.02
N ARG A 130 28.18 15.86 15.82
CA ARG A 130 27.74 16.50 17.08
C ARG A 130 28.83 16.48 18.15
N ILE A 131 29.65 15.42 18.21
CA ILE A 131 30.79 15.34 19.13
C ILE A 131 31.87 16.35 18.70
N GLU A 132 32.25 16.38 17.43
CA GLU A 132 33.23 17.32 16.86
C GLU A 132 32.82 18.78 17.09
N ALA A 133 31.51 19.07 16.93
CA ALA A 133 30.97 20.40 17.20
C ALA A 133 30.82 20.74 18.70
N GLY A 134 31.20 19.82 19.61
CA GLY A 134 31.05 19.99 21.06
C GLY A 134 29.60 19.99 21.57
N ARG A 135 28.65 19.61 20.73
CA ARG A 135 27.21 19.55 21.07
C ARG A 135 26.78 18.22 21.71
N LEU A 136 27.65 17.23 21.64
CA LEU A 136 27.48 15.92 22.26
C LEU A 136 28.81 15.57 22.99
N ARG A 137 28.73 15.19 24.26
CA ARG A 137 29.89 14.80 25.08
C ARG A 137 29.52 13.57 25.88
N PRO A 138 29.48 12.40 25.28
CA PRO A 138 29.08 11.17 25.97
C PRO A 138 30.16 10.79 26.99
N ALA A 139 29.76 10.48 28.21
CA ALA A 139 30.64 10.00 29.28
C ALA A 139 30.67 8.46 29.33
N THR A 140 29.67 7.80 28.76
CA THR A 140 29.58 6.33 28.73
C THR A 140 29.23 5.82 27.32
N PRO A 141 29.57 4.54 27.00
CA PRO A 141 29.15 3.91 25.76
C PRO A 141 27.62 3.89 25.58
N PHE A 142 26.85 3.79 26.66
CA PHE A 142 25.40 3.88 26.61
C PHE A 142 24.90 5.27 26.20
N GLU A 143 25.56 6.36 26.64
CA GLU A 143 25.24 7.71 26.19
C GLU A 143 25.52 7.90 24.70
N LEU A 144 26.63 7.34 24.22
CA LEU A 144 26.95 7.39 22.80
C LEU A 144 25.95 6.55 21.97
N SER A 145 25.64 5.34 22.41
CA SER A 145 24.61 4.49 21.82
C SER A 145 23.24 5.20 21.80
N HIS A 146 22.84 5.80 22.92
CA HIS A 146 21.61 6.57 23.03
C HIS A 146 21.55 7.71 21.99
N ALA A 147 22.65 8.44 21.81
CA ALA A 147 22.70 9.52 20.83
C ALA A 147 22.52 9.01 19.37
N ILE A 148 23.14 7.86 19.05
CA ILE A 148 23.03 7.22 17.73
C ILE A 148 21.60 6.71 17.51
N VAL A 149 21.00 6.06 18.50
CA VAL A 149 19.62 5.56 18.42
C VAL A 149 18.60 6.69 18.34
N SER A 150 18.83 7.78 19.06
CA SER A 150 18.00 8.99 18.93
C SER A 150 18.10 9.63 17.54
N ALA A 151 19.24 9.52 16.86
CA ALA A 151 19.33 9.92 15.45
C ALA A 151 18.56 8.95 14.54
N MET A 152 18.57 7.66 14.86
CA MET A 152 17.82 6.63 14.16
C MET A 152 16.30 6.86 14.27
N THR A 153 15.78 7.10 15.48
CA THR A 153 14.34 7.33 15.71
C THR A 153 13.86 8.63 15.06
N ARG A 154 14.68 9.70 15.06
CA ARG A 154 14.38 10.91 14.27
C ARG A 154 14.28 10.60 12.77
N GLY A 155 15.20 9.81 12.22
CA GLY A 155 15.12 9.40 10.83
C GLY A 155 13.88 8.56 10.50
N GLN A 156 13.41 7.74 11.45
CA GLN A 156 12.15 7.03 11.32
C GLN A 156 10.94 7.97 11.37
N ASP A 157 10.99 8.99 12.23
CA ASP A 157 9.95 10.02 12.35
C ASP A 157 9.86 10.86 11.07
N ASP A 158 10.99 11.33 10.54
CA ASP A 158 11.08 12.01 9.24
C ASP A 158 10.52 11.14 8.10
N PHE A 159 10.74 9.82 8.15
CA PHE A 159 10.21 8.89 7.18
C PHE A 159 8.67 8.81 7.27
N VAL A 160 8.11 8.76 8.48
CA VAL A 160 6.65 8.81 8.71
C VAL A 160 6.08 10.14 8.22
N GLU A 161 6.72 11.28 8.52
CA GLU A 161 6.28 12.60 8.08
C GLU A 161 6.22 12.71 6.53
N ASN A 162 7.17 12.11 5.84
CA ASN A 162 7.12 12.03 4.37
C ASN A 162 5.89 11.26 3.89
N LEU A 163 5.63 10.09 4.48
CA LEU A 163 4.46 9.28 4.14
C LEU A 163 3.12 9.94 4.52
N THR A 164 3.09 10.74 5.58
CA THR A 164 1.92 11.56 5.94
C THR A 164 1.53 12.52 4.82
N ARG A 165 2.52 13.10 4.13
CA ARG A 165 2.25 13.95 2.95
C ARG A 165 1.64 13.15 1.80
N ASP A 166 2.10 11.92 1.59
CA ASP A 166 1.52 11.03 0.58
C ASP A 166 0.08 10.65 0.94
N VAL A 167 -0.21 10.37 2.22
CA VAL A 167 -1.57 10.10 2.71
C VAL A 167 -2.51 11.30 2.44
N TRP A 168 -2.06 12.53 2.72
CA TRP A 168 -2.85 13.74 2.43
C TRP A 168 -3.08 13.94 0.94
N HIS A 169 -2.08 13.62 0.11
CA HIS A 169 -2.24 13.68 -1.35
C HIS A 169 -3.32 12.69 -1.83
N LEU A 170 -3.27 11.45 -1.37
CA LEU A 170 -4.28 10.43 -1.65
C LEU A 170 -5.68 10.85 -1.20
N GLU A 171 -5.80 11.44 -0.01
CA GLU A 171 -7.08 11.97 0.48
C GLU A 171 -7.63 13.07 -0.44
N GLN A 172 -6.79 14.02 -0.86
CA GLN A 172 -7.21 15.10 -1.75
C GLN A 172 -7.72 14.58 -3.10
N GLN A 173 -7.06 13.58 -3.67
CA GLN A 173 -7.52 12.94 -4.91
C GLN A 173 -8.92 12.35 -4.76
N VAL A 174 -9.17 11.66 -3.65
CA VAL A 174 -10.47 11.01 -3.40
C VAL A 174 -11.57 12.03 -3.08
N THR A 175 -11.31 12.99 -2.21
CA THR A 175 -12.28 14.01 -1.79
C THR A 175 -12.58 15.02 -2.89
N GLY A 176 -11.58 15.36 -3.71
CA GLY A 176 -11.74 16.20 -4.90
C GLY A 176 -12.51 15.51 -6.04
N GLY A 177 -12.70 14.20 -5.96
CA GLY A 177 -13.37 13.40 -6.99
C GLY A 177 -12.54 13.19 -8.26
N ASP A 178 -11.25 13.53 -8.22
CA ASP A 178 -10.33 13.58 -9.35
C ASP A 178 -9.33 12.41 -9.34
N VAL A 179 -9.83 11.21 -9.07
CA VAL A 179 -9.05 9.99 -9.32
C VAL A 179 -9.11 9.69 -10.81
N SER A 180 -8.23 10.36 -11.57
CA SER A 180 -8.16 10.26 -13.03
C SER A 180 -7.60 8.93 -13.50
N ASP A 181 -6.61 8.37 -12.78
CA ASP A 181 -6.03 7.04 -13.00
C ASP A 181 -6.17 6.17 -11.73
N PRO A 182 -7.14 5.25 -11.71
CA PRO A 182 -7.34 4.35 -10.57
C PRO A 182 -6.17 3.38 -10.34
N GLU A 183 -5.39 3.00 -11.36
CA GLU A 183 -4.28 2.07 -11.21
C GLU A 183 -3.08 2.77 -10.56
N GLU A 184 -2.79 4.01 -10.97
CA GLU A 184 -1.75 4.85 -10.36
C GLU A 184 -2.11 5.14 -8.89
N PHE A 185 -3.35 5.57 -8.63
CA PHE A 185 -3.86 5.80 -7.26
C PHE A 185 -3.71 4.59 -6.35
N LEU A 186 -4.09 3.39 -6.82
CA LEU A 186 -3.94 2.16 -6.04
C LEU A 186 -2.47 1.82 -5.80
N THR A 187 -1.61 2.07 -6.78
CA THR A 187 -0.17 1.85 -6.66
C THR A 187 0.43 2.74 -5.58
N GLU A 188 0.16 4.04 -5.59
CA GLU A 188 0.61 5.00 -4.56
C GLU A 188 0.08 4.61 -3.17
N LEU A 189 -1.20 4.26 -3.09
CA LEU A 189 -1.85 3.85 -1.85
C LEU A 189 -1.16 2.61 -1.23
N PHE A 190 -0.86 1.59 -2.05
CA PHE A 190 -0.18 0.40 -1.56
C PHE A 190 1.28 0.68 -1.17
N GLN A 191 1.98 1.56 -1.87
CA GLN A 191 3.34 1.98 -1.54
C GLN A 191 3.38 2.73 -0.21
N THR A 192 2.51 3.71 -0.03
CA THR A 192 2.38 4.49 1.21
C THR A 192 2.04 3.58 2.40
N ARG A 193 1.06 2.69 2.23
CA ARG A 193 0.70 1.71 3.25
C ARG A 193 1.87 0.78 3.60
N HIS A 194 2.62 0.30 2.60
CA HIS A 194 3.77 -0.57 2.81
C HIS A 194 4.87 0.15 3.60
N GLY A 195 5.16 1.41 3.27
CA GLY A 195 6.11 2.25 4.00
C GLY A 195 5.72 2.42 5.47
N LEU A 196 4.47 2.77 5.74
CA LEU A 196 3.94 2.93 7.11
C LEU A 196 4.01 1.63 7.90
N LEU A 197 3.66 0.49 7.31
CA LEU A 197 3.76 -0.82 7.96
C LEU A 197 5.21 -1.21 8.25
N ALA A 198 6.14 -0.88 7.37
CA ALA A 198 7.56 -1.18 7.56
C ALA A 198 8.12 -0.40 8.75
N VAL A 199 7.95 0.94 8.79
CA VAL A 199 8.46 1.77 9.89
C VAL A 199 7.78 1.43 11.22
N ARG A 200 6.47 1.22 11.22
CA ARG A 200 5.72 0.77 12.39
C ARG A 200 6.30 -0.51 12.99
N THR A 201 6.60 -1.49 12.12
CA THR A 201 7.16 -2.79 12.57
C THR A 201 8.57 -2.61 13.14
N MET A 202 9.42 -1.81 12.50
CA MET A 202 10.76 -1.51 13.01
C MET A 202 10.70 -0.81 14.37
N ALA A 203 9.84 0.19 14.49
CA ALA A 203 9.66 0.93 15.74
C ALA A 203 9.09 0.04 16.86
N ALA A 204 8.10 -0.81 16.57
CA ALA A 204 7.54 -1.74 17.55
C ALA A 204 8.58 -2.75 18.08
N LEU A 205 9.46 -3.24 17.21
CA LEU A 205 10.54 -4.14 17.62
C LEU A 205 11.64 -3.39 18.38
N GLY A 206 11.96 -2.16 17.99
CA GLY A 206 12.89 -1.29 18.73
C GLY A 206 12.39 -1.00 20.14
N ASP A 207 11.13 -0.62 20.29
CA ASP A 207 10.47 -0.42 21.59
C ASP A 207 10.60 -1.67 22.47
N ALA A 208 10.22 -2.84 21.97
CA ALA A 208 10.31 -4.10 22.71
C ALA A 208 11.73 -4.47 23.14
N ILE A 209 12.73 -4.19 22.30
CA ILE A 209 14.15 -4.41 22.60
C ILE A 209 14.60 -3.49 23.73
N TYR A 210 14.34 -2.19 23.62
CA TYR A 210 14.76 -1.21 24.63
C TYR A 210 13.98 -1.36 25.93
N ASP A 211 12.70 -1.72 25.89
CA ASP A 211 11.95 -2.08 27.10
C ASP A 211 12.61 -3.27 27.81
N SER A 212 12.95 -4.33 27.06
CA SER A 212 13.64 -5.50 27.62
C SER A 212 15.03 -5.13 28.19
N MET A 213 15.75 -4.18 27.57
CA MET A 213 17.04 -3.69 28.09
C MET A 213 16.91 -2.97 29.43
N THR A 214 15.76 -2.36 29.75
CA THR A 214 15.55 -1.72 31.06
C THR A 214 15.64 -2.70 32.22
N HIS A 215 15.43 -3.99 31.96
CA HIS A 215 15.47 -5.07 32.97
C HIS A 215 16.81 -5.76 33.07
N LEU A 216 17.82 -5.35 32.28
CA LEU A 216 19.15 -5.95 32.35
C LEU A 216 19.80 -5.67 33.71
N SER A 217 20.51 -6.70 34.23
CA SER A 217 21.37 -6.56 35.40
C SER A 217 22.70 -5.90 35.02
N GLY A 218 23.22 -5.03 35.86
CA GLY A 218 24.55 -4.43 35.69
C GLY A 218 24.59 -3.09 34.96
N ILE A 219 23.45 -2.54 34.51
CA ILE A 219 23.33 -1.16 34.05
C ILE A 219 23.01 -0.22 35.20
N THR A 220 23.57 0.98 35.16
CA THR A 220 23.33 2.03 36.15
C THR A 220 21.94 2.64 36.04
N SER A 221 21.52 3.43 37.04
CA SER A 221 20.23 4.14 36.98
C SER A 221 20.15 5.14 35.83
N ASP A 222 21.28 5.76 35.47
CA ASP A 222 21.34 6.75 34.41
C ASP A 222 21.27 6.09 33.03
N GLU A 223 22.02 5.00 32.84
CA GLU A 223 21.94 4.18 31.63
C GLU A 223 20.52 3.60 31.42
N ARG A 224 19.88 3.13 32.51
CA ARG A 224 18.49 2.66 32.46
C ARG A 224 17.52 3.74 32.03
N ARG A 225 17.74 5.01 32.45
CA ARG A 225 16.91 6.14 31.98
C ARG A 225 17.06 6.39 30.49
N MET A 226 18.29 6.30 29.95
CA MET A 226 18.56 6.46 28.53
C MET A 226 17.94 5.33 27.69
N VAL A 227 18.07 4.09 28.15
CA VAL A 227 17.43 2.93 27.53
C VAL A 227 15.91 3.10 27.52
N ALA A 228 15.30 3.51 28.64
CA ALA A 228 13.86 3.80 28.72
C ALA A 228 13.44 4.98 27.84
N ASP A 229 14.33 5.95 27.62
CA ASP A 229 14.07 7.06 26.70
C ASP A 229 14.06 6.60 25.24
N ASN A 230 15.00 5.74 24.86
CA ASN A 230 14.98 5.11 23.52
C ASN A 230 13.71 4.31 23.30
N ALA A 231 13.24 3.52 24.26
CA ALA A 231 11.97 2.80 24.17
C ALA A 231 10.80 3.77 23.90
N ARG A 232 10.73 4.87 24.65
CA ARG A 232 9.67 5.89 24.42
C ARG A 232 9.75 6.55 23.04
N GLN A 233 10.97 6.79 22.52
CA GLN A 233 11.14 7.36 21.19
C GLN A 233 10.62 6.40 20.11
N PHE A 234 10.92 5.11 20.21
CA PHE A 234 10.37 4.10 19.30
C PHE A 234 8.84 3.96 19.45
N ASP A 235 8.32 3.98 20.68
CA ASP A 235 6.87 3.95 20.93
C ASP A 235 6.14 5.15 20.28
N LEU A 236 6.76 6.35 20.34
CA LEU A 236 6.21 7.53 19.67
C LEU A 236 6.12 7.33 18.15
N VAL A 237 7.20 6.90 17.50
CA VAL A 237 7.23 6.62 16.06
C VAL A 237 6.17 5.57 15.69
N ARG A 238 6.07 4.49 16.48
CA ARG A 238 5.06 3.44 16.28
C ARG A 238 3.64 4.02 16.33
N ASN A 239 3.34 4.82 17.37
CA ASN A 239 2.00 5.39 17.57
C ASN A 239 1.65 6.39 16.46
N THR A 240 2.61 7.19 15.99
CA THR A 240 2.42 8.09 14.85
C THR A 240 2.10 7.28 13.57
N ALA A 241 2.89 6.25 13.29
CA ALA A 241 2.64 5.38 12.13
C ALA A 241 1.29 4.63 12.20
N ASP A 242 0.87 4.19 13.40
CA ASP A 242 -0.45 3.58 13.62
C ASP A 242 -1.59 4.59 13.37
N GLY A 243 -1.41 5.84 13.77
CA GLY A 243 -2.34 6.94 13.48
C GLY A 243 -2.51 7.15 11.97
N GLU A 244 -1.40 7.25 11.24
CA GLU A 244 -1.42 7.43 9.78
C GLU A 244 -2.01 6.21 9.04
N LEU A 245 -1.72 4.99 9.49
CA LEU A 245 -2.35 3.78 8.95
C LEU A 245 -3.86 3.77 9.15
N SER A 246 -4.33 4.21 10.31
CA SER A 246 -5.77 4.30 10.62
C SER A 246 -6.44 5.37 9.76
N TYR A 247 -5.77 6.50 9.54
CA TYR A 247 -6.25 7.57 8.68
C TYR A 247 -6.32 7.13 7.21
N LEU A 248 -5.26 6.50 6.71
CA LEU A 248 -5.22 5.93 5.36
C LEU A 248 -6.34 4.89 5.13
N HIS A 249 -6.66 4.12 6.17
CA HIS A 249 -7.80 3.19 6.11
C HIS A 249 -9.12 3.92 5.88
N GLY A 250 -9.34 5.04 6.57
CA GLY A 250 -10.49 5.91 6.34
C GLY A 250 -10.57 6.45 4.90
N VAL A 251 -9.43 6.84 4.31
CA VAL A 251 -9.35 7.26 2.89
C VAL A 251 -9.79 6.13 1.95
N ILE A 252 -9.32 4.90 2.23
CA ILE A 252 -9.71 3.70 1.45
C ILE A 252 -11.22 3.45 1.54
N GLU A 253 -11.79 3.48 2.73
CA GLU A 253 -13.24 3.27 2.94
C GLU A 253 -14.07 4.35 2.22
N PHE A 254 -13.64 5.61 2.28
CA PHE A 254 -14.31 6.70 1.58
C PHE A 254 -14.23 6.52 0.06
N TYR A 255 -13.06 6.12 -0.47
CA TYR A 255 -12.91 5.81 -1.90
C TYR A 255 -13.84 4.68 -2.35
N GLN A 256 -13.89 3.57 -1.61
CA GLN A 256 -14.79 2.45 -1.89
C GLN A 256 -16.26 2.88 -1.88
N THR A 257 -16.67 3.67 -0.89
CA THR A 257 -18.04 4.21 -0.80
C THR A 257 -18.36 5.09 -2.00
N THR A 258 -17.44 5.95 -2.41
CA THR A 258 -17.59 6.82 -3.58
C THR A 258 -17.78 6.00 -4.87
N LEU A 259 -17.01 4.92 -5.05
CA LEU A 259 -17.15 4.01 -6.19
C LEU A 259 -18.52 3.32 -6.20
N ILE A 260 -19.00 2.85 -5.05
CA ILE A 260 -20.31 2.21 -4.92
C ILE A 260 -21.43 3.21 -5.29
N VAL A 261 -21.37 4.43 -4.78
CA VAL A 261 -22.35 5.48 -5.12
C VAL A 261 -22.34 5.79 -6.61
N LYS A 262 -21.15 6.01 -7.20
CA LYS A 262 -21.02 6.25 -8.66
C LYS A 262 -21.59 5.07 -9.48
N SER A 263 -21.26 3.84 -9.13
CA SER A 263 -21.78 2.63 -9.79
C SER A 263 -23.31 2.52 -9.69
N THR A 264 -23.86 2.80 -8.52
CA THR A 264 -25.31 2.77 -8.29
C THR A 264 -26.03 3.81 -9.16
N LEU A 265 -25.51 5.03 -9.25
CA LEU A 265 -26.07 6.10 -10.09
C LEU A 265 -26.02 5.74 -11.58
N VAL A 266 -24.93 5.13 -12.05
CA VAL A 266 -24.82 4.63 -13.43
C VAL A 266 -25.85 3.53 -13.68
N GLY A 267 -25.98 2.58 -12.76
CA GLY A 267 -26.97 1.50 -12.85
C GLY A 267 -28.41 2.01 -12.87
N GLN A 268 -28.75 3.03 -12.08
CA GLN A 268 -30.07 3.68 -12.13
C GLN A 268 -30.33 4.32 -13.49
N ARG A 269 -29.39 5.08 -14.03
CA ARG A 269 -29.53 5.70 -15.37
C ARG A 269 -29.73 4.65 -16.46
N GLN A 270 -28.96 3.56 -16.44
CA GLN A 270 -29.13 2.46 -17.38
C GLN A 270 -30.52 1.80 -17.27
N ASN A 271 -31.03 1.59 -16.06
CA ASN A 271 -32.36 1.05 -15.85
C ASN A 271 -33.45 1.98 -16.38
N ASP A 272 -33.32 3.31 -16.16
CA ASP A 272 -34.27 4.30 -16.70
C ASP A 272 -34.28 4.30 -18.24
N GLU A 273 -33.08 4.16 -18.87
CA GLU A 273 -32.97 4.05 -20.33
C GLU A 273 -33.59 2.75 -20.84
N ILE A 274 -33.33 1.61 -20.21
CA ILE A 274 -33.93 0.32 -20.57
C ILE A 274 -35.46 0.39 -20.45
N GLN A 275 -35.98 1.01 -19.41
CA GLN A 275 -37.44 1.19 -19.23
C GLN A 275 -38.00 2.02 -20.36
N ARG A 276 -37.42 3.19 -20.70
CA ARG A 276 -37.85 4.02 -21.83
C ARG A 276 -37.83 3.30 -23.16
N MET A 277 -36.73 2.52 -23.43
CA MET A 277 -36.64 1.70 -24.63
C MET A 277 -37.70 0.58 -24.68
N SER A 278 -37.98 -0.03 -23.53
CA SER A 278 -39.05 -1.04 -23.40
C SER A 278 -40.43 -0.44 -23.68
N GLU A 279 -40.73 0.74 -23.11
CA GLU A 279 -42.00 1.46 -23.35
C GLU A 279 -42.17 1.84 -24.83
N ALA A 280 -41.09 2.37 -25.45
CA ALA A 280 -41.09 2.68 -26.89
C ALA A 280 -41.28 1.42 -27.77
N SER A 281 -40.61 0.33 -27.43
CA SER A 281 -40.77 -0.96 -28.12
C SER A 281 -42.19 -1.53 -27.98
N TYR A 282 -42.78 -1.37 -26.79
CA TYR A 282 -44.16 -1.78 -26.54
C TYR A 282 -45.15 -0.97 -27.41
N SER A 283 -44.99 0.36 -27.47
CA SER A 283 -45.79 1.23 -28.34
C SER A 283 -45.64 0.84 -29.82
N GLN A 284 -44.42 0.66 -30.28
CA GLN A 284 -44.14 0.24 -31.66
C GLN A 284 -44.80 -1.11 -32.00
N ASN A 285 -44.77 -2.07 -31.07
CA ASN A 285 -45.37 -3.38 -31.24
C ASN A 285 -46.91 -3.30 -31.34
N GLU A 286 -47.51 -2.38 -30.58
CA GLU A 286 -48.97 -2.07 -30.70
C GLU A 286 -49.31 -1.49 -32.07
N ASP A 287 -48.50 -0.55 -32.57
CA ASP A 287 -48.73 0.04 -33.91
C ASP A 287 -48.55 -1.01 -35.03
N VAL A 288 -47.56 -1.87 -34.90
CA VAL A 288 -47.35 -3.00 -35.88
C VAL A 288 -48.55 -3.96 -35.84
N LYS A 289 -49.11 -4.28 -34.67
CA LYS A 289 -50.33 -5.11 -34.59
C LYS A 289 -51.48 -4.45 -35.27
N ARG A 290 -51.73 -3.14 -35.06
CA ARG A 290 -52.80 -2.38 -35.70
C ARG A 290 -52.64 -2.34 -37.22
N ILE A 291 -51.44 -2.01 -37.71
CA ILE A 291 -51.17 -1.99 -39.15
C ILE A 291 -51.38 -3.38 -39.76
N SER A 292 -50.89 -4.43 -39.11
CA SER A 292 -51.06 -5.80 -39.58
C SER A 292 -52.55 -6.25 -39.62
N ALA A 293 -53.33 -5.84 -38.58
CA ALA A 293 -54.76 -6.13 -38.53
C ALA A 293 -55.51 -5.46 -39.68
N TRP A 294 -55.26 -4.14 -39.90
CA TRP A 294 -55.89 -3.42 -41.02
C TRP A 294 -55.46 -3.99 -42.37
N ALA A 295 -54.18 -4.32 -42.56
CA ALA A 295 -53.67 -4.94 -43.79
C ALA A 295 -54.41 -6.28 -44.09
N ALA A 296 -54.60 -7.16 -43.06
CA ALA A 296 -55.31 -8.41 -43.21
C ALA A 296 -56.79 -8.21 -43.58
N ILE A 297 -57.47 -7.20 -42.96
CA ILE A 297 -58.86 -6.90 -43.25
C ILE A 297 -59.08 -6.45 -44.72
N PHE A 298 -58.15 -5.65 -45.27
CA PHE A 298 -58.20 -5.21 -46.66
C PHE A 298 -57.72 -6.29 -47.62
N PHE A 299 -56.80 -7.15 -47.21
CA PHE A 299 -56.24 -8.21 -48.07
C PHE A 299 -57.26 -9.32 -48.34
N ALA A 300 -58.16 -9.67 -47.39
CA ALA A 300 -59.15 -10.75 -47.58
C ALA A 300 -60.14 -10.49 -48.71
N PRO A 301 -60.82 -9.34 -48.83
CA PRO A 301 -61.67 -9.03 -50.01
C PRO A 301 -60.86 -8.95 -51.30
N THR A 302 -59.61 -8.42 -51.25
CA THR A 302 -58.77 -8.32 -52.43
C THR A 302 -58.43 -9.70 -52.95
N LEU A 303 -58.11 -10.67 -52.07
CA LEU A 303 -57.84 -12.05 -52.46
C LEU A 303 -59.07 -12.70 -53.15
N ILE A 304 -60.28 -12.50 -52.59
CA ILE A 304 -61.50 -13.01 -53.18
C ILE A 304 -61.71 -12.38 -54.54
N GLY A 305 -61.58 -11.05 -54.68
CA GLY A 305 -61.71 -10.33 -55.96
C GLY A 305 -60.72 -10.79 -57.01
N THR A 306 -59.44 -11.08 -56.56
CA THR A 306 -58.39 -11.60 -57.46
C THR A 306 -58.74 -13.00 -57.99
N ILE A 307 -59.30 -13.90 -57.15
CA ILE A 307 -59.71 -15.25 -57.57
C ILE A 307 -60.84 -15.15 -58.60
N TYR A 308 -61.85 -14.35 -58.39
CA TYR A 308 -62.94 -14.12 -59.30
C TYR A 308 -62.54 -13.33 -60.56
N GLY A 309 -61.43 -12.60 -60.52
CA GLY A 309 -60.83 -11.90 -61.65
C GLY A 309 -59.93 -12.79 -62.54
N MET A 310 -59.67 -14.03 -62.17
CA MET A 310 -58.85 -14.96 -62.95
C MET A 310 -59.61 -15.45 -64.17
N ASN A 311 -58.91 -15.54 -65.31
CA ASN A 311 -59.53 -16.04 -66.58
C ASN A 311 -59.45 -17.59 -66.67
N PHE A 312 -60.23 -18.30 -65.85
CA PHE A 312 -60.38 -19.74 -65.98
C PHE A 312 -61.54 -20.08 -66.87
N GLU A 313 -61.38 -21.08 -67.77
CA GLU A 313 -62.43 -21.54 -68.69
C GLU A 313 -63.65 -22.17 -67.97
N HIS A 314 -63.45 -22.73 -66.76
CA HIS A 314 -64.50 -23.45 -66.00
C HIS A 314 -64.61 -22.80 -64.58
N MET A 315 -65.44 -21.74 -64.47
CA MET A 315 -65.88 -21.17 -63.20
C MET A 315 -67.43 -21.21 -63.14
N PRO A 316 -68.02 -22.24 -62.55
CA PRO A 316 -69.47 -22.44 -62.55
C PRO A 316 -70.23 -21.24 -61.92
N GLU A 317 -69.58 -20.58 -60.95
CA GLU A 317 -70.15 -19.43 -60.15
C GLU A 317 -70.33 -18.16 -61.00
N LEU A 318 -69.58 -18.00 -62.07
CA LEU A 318 -69.70 -16.86 -62.98
C LEU A 318 -70.97 -16.89 -63.80
N GLY A 319 -71.56 -18.10 -64.01
CA GLY A 319 -72.79 -18.31 -64.71
C GLY A 319 -74.04 -18.13 -63.84
N TRP A 320 -73.95 -17.96 -62.56
CA TRP A 320 -75.06 -17.77 -61.64
C TRP A 320 -75.53 -16.33 -61.64
N THR A 321 -76.86 -16.19 -61.72
CA THR A 321 -77.45 -14.81 -61.59
C THR A 321 -77.25 -14.13 -60.24
N LEU A 322 -76.97 -14.92 -59.20
CA LEU A 322 -76.59 -14.48 -57.86
C LEU A 322 -75.13 -14.57 -57.60
N GLY A 323 -74.28 -14.99 -58.51
CA GLY A 323 -72.83 -15.14 -58.29
C GLY A 323 -72.10 -13.84 -57.85
N TYR A 324 -72.35 -12.75 -58.54
CA TYR A 324 -71.81 -11.46 -58.22
C TYR A 324 -72.27 -10.94 -56.83
N PRO A 325 -73.59 -10.92 -56.51
CA PRO A 325 -74.03 -10.55 -55.16
C PRO A 325 -73.45 -11.42 -54.04
N LEU A 326 -73.31 -12.75 -54.33
CA LEU A 326 -72.71 -13.70 -53.36
C LEU A 326 -71.22 -13.42 -53.10
N ALA A 327 -70.44 -13.12 -54.14
CA ALA A 327 -69.04 -12.76 -54.01
C ALA A 327 -68.87 -11.48 -53.17
N LEU A 328 -69.67 -10.47 -53.42
CA LEU A 328 -69.65 -9.23 -52.57
C LEU A 328 -70.03 -9.51 -51.13
N LEU A 329 -71.01 -10.38 -50.90
CA LEU A 329 -71.42 -10.77 -49.57
C LEU A 329 -70.27 -11.48 -48.81
N VAL A 330 -69.58 -12.39 -49.45
CA VAL A 330 -68.44 -13.13 -48.88
C VAL A 330 -67.28 -12.21 -48.59
N MET A 331 -66.99 -11.21 -49.44
CA MET A 331 -65.98 -10.19 -49.20
C MET A 331 -66.32 -9.35 -47.95
N VAL A 332 -67.56 -8.91 -47.82
CA VAL A 332 -68.01 -8.12 -46.67
C VAL A 332 -67.98 -8.97 -45.38
N LEU A 333 -68.51 -10.16 -45.43
CA LEU A 333 -68.52 -11.09 -44.28
C LEU A 333 -67.13 -11.46 -43.81
N SER A 334 -66.18 -11.70 -44.72
CA SER A 334 -64.80 -12.00 -44.37
C SER A 334 -64.11 -10.80 -43.69
N SER A 335 -64.34 -9.59 -44.20
CA SER A 335 -63.81 -8.38 -43.57
C SER A 335 -64.42 -8.15 -42.17
N ILE A 336 -65.71 -8.34 -42.01
CA ILE A 336 -66.38 -8.20 -40.68
C ILE A 336 -65.88 -9.26 -39.71
N ALA A 337 -65.74 -10.53 -40.19
CA ALA A 337 -65.25 -11.60 -39.35
C ALA A 337 -63.80 -11.32 -38.83
N LEU A 338 -62.91 -10.89 -39.72
CA LEU A 338 -61.54 -10.51 -39.34
C LEU A 338 -61.56 -9.28 -38.40
N TYR A 339 -62.35 -8.27 -38.66
CA TYR A 339 -62.51 -7.12 -37.78
C TYR A 339 -62.94 -7.52 -36.35
N VAL A 340 -63.97 -8.39 -36.26
CA VAL A 340 -64.46 -8.89 -34.96
C VAL A 340 -63.37 -9.72 -34.23
N VAL A 341 -62.66 -10.55 -34.95
CA VAL A 341 -61.57 -11.38 -34.39
C VAL A 341 -60.45 -10.48 -33.85
N PHE A 342 -59.97 -9.51 -34.64
CA PHE A 342 -58.90 -8.60 -34.20
C PHE A 342 -59.36 -7.69 -33.08
N LYS A 343 -60.60 -7.20 -33.10
CA LYS A 343 -61.18 -6.40 -32.02
C LYS A 343 -61.29 -7.20 -30.72
N ARG A 344 -61.73 -8.47 -30.77
CA ARG A 344 -61.77 -9.37 -29.59
C ARG A 344 -60.36 -9.63 -29.00
N ASN A 345 -59.36 -9.74 -29.85
CA ASN A 345 -57.97 -9.95 -29.46
C ASN A 345 -57.23 -8.67 -29.11
N LYS A 346 -57.90 -7.53 -29.07
CA LYS A 346 -57.34 -6.19 -28.76
C LYS A 346 -56.19 -5.77 -29.70
N TRP A 347 -56.29 -6.16 -30.98
CA TRP A 347 -55.38 -5.73 -32.03
C TRP A 347 -55.84 -4.42 -32.70
N LEU A 348 -57.08 -4.10 -32.56
CA LEU A 348 -57.73 -2.88 -33.04
C LEU A 348 -58.47 -2.18 -31.90
#